data_9cee5bd224c3bfe89ed15ed7e6fa0c8a
#
_entry.id   9cee5bd224c3bfe89ed15ed7e6fa0c8a
#
_cell.length_a   1.000
_cell.length_b   1.000
_cell.length_c   1.000
_cell.angle_alpha   90.00
_cell.angle_beta   90.00
_cell.angle_gamma   90.00
#
_symmetry.space_group_name_H-M   'P 1'
#
loop_
_entity.id
_entity.type
_entity.pdbx_description
1 polymer ?
#
loop_
_entity_poly.entity_id
_entity_poly.type
_entity_poly.pdbx_seq_one_letter_code
_entity_poly.pdbx_strand_id
1 'polypeptide(L)'
;ERAIAAGGEGAGAAPSGQAQQPAAQAGGPSVVPPPPVQAVPAAQGRERPEASPTQIDFGGEREVTQELSRVRKAIAKGMWESLQSTAQLTAAVEVDMTAIMNLRAATKDQFKATHGASLSPLPFISRAVTMTIPRHPAVNSSMDLEGGTATYHRYINLGMAVDTDRGLLVPNLKNAEDLTVAGLAKQIADLAKRTRDKKIQPDEITGAT
;
A
#
# COMPACT_ATOMS: atom_id res chain seq x y z
N GLU A 1 -8.10 -41.77 51.53
CA GLU A 1 -7.35 -42.74 52.37
C GLU A 1 -5.90 -42.84 51.89
N ARG A 2 -5.05 -42.56 52.87
CA ARG A 2 -3.63 -42.91 53.07
C ARG A 2 -2.63 -42.27 52.05
N ALA A 3 -1.86 -41.31 52.39
CA ALA A 3 -0.96 -41.11 53.57
C ALA A 3 0.43 -41.75 53.40
N ILE A 4 1.46 -40.87 53.50
CA ILE A 4 2.76 -41.04 54.24
C ILE A 4 3.84 -41.75 53.42
N ALA A 5 5.12 -41.40 53.45
CA ALA A 5 6.06 -40.54 54.21
C ALA A 5 7.34 -40.39 53.40
N ALA A 6 7.99 -39.29 53.45
CA ALA A 6 9.10 -38.87 54.32
C ALA A 6 10.43 -39.65 54.14
N GLY A 7 11.47 -38.90 53.90
CA GLY A 7 12.77 -39.14 54.50
C GLY A 7 13.97 -39.24 53.55
N GLY A 8 14.99 -38.45 53.81
CA GLY A 8 16.36 -38.76 53.47
C GLY A 8 17.22 -37.58 53.01
N GLU A 9 17.85 -36.93 53.99
CA GLU A 9 19.00 -36.04 53.84
C GLU A 9 20.19 -36.74 53.21
N GLY A 10 20.95 -36.04 52.43
CA GLY A 10 22.25 -36.48 51.94
C GLY A 10 23.02 -35.34 51.35
N ALA A 11 23.77 -34.62 52.17
CA ALA A 11 24.76 -33.64 51.77
C ALA A 11 25.89 -34.30 51.00
N GLY A 12 26.28 -33.74 49.86
CA GLY A 12 27.44 -34.15 49.11
C GLY A 12 27.99 -33.00 48.28
N ALA A 13 29.20 -32.59 48.61
CA ALA A 13 29.96 -31.46 48.13
C ALA A 13 30.18 -31.43 46.60
N ALA A 14 30.29 -30.21 46.07
CA ALA A 14 30.74 -29.90 44.73
C ALA A 14 32.15 -30.41 44.42
N PRO A 15 32.50 -30.58 43.12
CA PRO A 15 33.64 -29.82 42.60
C PRO A 15 33.26 -29.02 41.34
N SER A 16 33.80 -27.82 41.36
CA SER A 16 33.91 -26.86 40.27
C SER A 16 34.66 -27.47 39.08
N GLY A 17 33.93 -27.77 38.01
CA GLY A 17 34.50 -28.06 36.69
C GLY A 17 34.15 -26.93 35.76
N GLN A 18 35.14 -26.08 35.48
CA GLN A 18 35.07 -25.11 34.40
C GLN A 18 34.97 -25.84 33.05
N ALA A 19 33.79 -25.92 32.47
CA ALA A 19 33.63 -26.30 31.08
C ALA A 19 33.93 -25.10 30.20
N GLN A 20 35.09 -25.11 29.55
CA GLN A 20 35.41 -24.23 28.44
C GLN A 20 34.40 -24.46 27.32
N GLN A 21 33.58 -23.45 27.05
CA GLN A 21 32.77 -23.37 25.82
C GLN A 21 33.74 -23.13 24.64
N PRO A 22 33.63 -23.90 23.56
CA PRO A 22 34.30 -23.53 22.32
C PRO A 22 33.58 -22.30 21.75
N ALA A 23 34.32 -21.24 21.50
CA ALA A 23 33.89 -20.06 20.80
C ALA A 23 33.46 -20.45 19.39
N ALA A 24 32.13 -20.54 19.18
CA ALA A 24 31.58 -20.62 17.85
C ALA A 24 31.81 -19.25 17.16
N GLN A 25 32.72 -19.21 16.23
CA GLN A 25 32.89 -18.13 15.28
C GLN A 25 31.63 -18.13 14.38
N ALA A 26 30.64 -17.35 14.74
CA ALA A 26 29.55 -17.00 13.85
C ALA A 26 30.09 -16.03 12.79
N GLY A 27 30.54 -16.57 11.66
CA GLY A 27 30.72 -15.81 10.43
C GLY A 27 29.35 -15.28 9.96
N GLY A 28 28.97 -14.10 10.43
CA GLY A 28 27.84 -13.37 9.88
C GLY A 28 28.10 -13.04 8.41
N PRO A 29 27.06 -13.00 7.55
CA PRO A 29 27.24 -12.61 6.16
C PRO A 29 27.86 -11.23 6.11
N SER A 30 28.99 -11.13 5.39
CA SER A 30 29.74 -9.89 5.17
C SER A 30 28.80 -8.92 4.45
N VAL A 31 28.28 -7.93 5.18
CA VAL A 31 27.49 -6.84 4.60
C VAL A 31 28.47 -5.99 3.79
N VAL A 32 28.52 -6.21 2.49
CA VAL A 32 29.22 -5.33 1.56
C VAL A 32 28.49 -3.99 1.61
N PRO A 33 29.14 -2.88 2.00
CA PRO A 33 28.52 -1.58 1.98
C PRO A 33 28.03 -1.26 0.56
N PRO A 34 26.82 -0.73 0.37
CA PRO A 34 26.34 -0.36 -0.94
C PRO A 34 27.29 0.67 -1.57
N PRO A 35 27.51 0.61 -2.89
CA PRO A 35 28.33 1.61 -3.58
C PRO A 35 27.72 3.00 -3.35
N PRO A 36 28.55 4.06 -3.30
CA PRO A 36 28.06 5.40 -3.08
C PRO A 36 26.99 5.74 -4.12
N VAL A 37 25.81 6.05 -3.64
CA VAL A 37 24.67 6.46 -4.48
C VAL A 37 25.08 7.76 -5.15
N GLN A 38 25.42 7.71 -6.43
CA GLN A 38 25.56 8.93 -7.24
C GLN A 38 24.19 9.60 -7.22
N ALA A 39 24.15 10.84 -6.73
CA ALA A 39 22.94 11.63 -6.73
C ALA A 39 22.40 11.67 -8.16
N VAL A 40 21.29 10.97 -8.39
CA VAL A 40 20.55 11.07 -9.64
C VAL A 40 20.11 12.52 -9.73
N PRO A 41 20.39 13.26 -10.84
CA PRO A 41 19.89 14.60 -11.01
C PRO A 41 18.38 14.57 -10.76
N ALA A 42 17.91 15.41 -9.86
CA ALA A 42 16.49 15.54 -9.58
C ALA A 42 15.76 15.62 -10.91
N ALA A 43 14.89 14.65 -11.18
CA ALA A 43 14.08 14.68 -12.38
C ALA A 43 13.40 16.04 -12.38
N GLN A 44 13.72 16.87 -13.38
CA GLN A 44 13.07 18.16 -13.56
C GLN A 44 11.58 17.90 -13.55
N GLY A 45 10.95 18.32 -12.44
CA GLY A 45 9.55 18.05 -12.20
C GLY A 45 8.77 18.57 -13.39
N ARG A 46 7.98 17.70 -14.01
CA ARG A 46 6.84 18.22 -14.77
C ARG A 46 6.10 19.12 -13.79
N GLU A 47 6.06 20.41 -14.11
CA GLU A 47 5.21 21.35 -13.40
C GLU A 47 3.84 20.68 -13.27
N ARG A 48 3.49 20.32 -12.04
CA ARG A 48 2.15 19.89 -11.72
C ARG A 48 1.30 21.10 -12.08
N PRO A 49 0.26 20.98 -12.94
CA PRO A 49 -0.66 22.09 -13.12
C PRO A 49 -1.09 22.49 -11.72
N GLU A 50 -0.72 23.69 -11.28
CA GLU A 50 -1.23 24.21 -10.02
C GLU A 50 -2.74 24.14 -10.13
N ALA A 51 -3.36 23.27 -9.34
CA ALA A 51 -4.77 23.32 -9.14
C ALA A 51 -5.03 24.74 -8.64
N SER A 52 -5.65 25.55 -9.51
CA SER A 52 -5.95 26.94 -9.16
C SER A 52 -6.65 26.91 -7.82
N PRO A 53 -6.12 27.54 -6.78
CA PRO A 53 -6.77 27.56 -5.49
C PRO A 53 -8.19 28.04 -5.73
N THR A 54 -9.17 27.34 -5.19
CA THR A 54 -10.56 27.80 -5.24
C THR A 54 -10.55 29.21 -4.66
N GLN A 55 -10.60 30.23 -5.51
CA GLN A 55 -10.59 31.60 -5.05
C GLN A 55 -11.93 31.83 -4.34
N ILE A 56 -11.84 31.99 -3.03
CA ILE A 56 -12.95 32.40 -2.20
C ILE A 56 -12.91 33.93 -2.17
N ASP A 57 -13.97 34.55 -2.71
CA ASP A 57 -14.14 35.99 -2.61
C ASP A 57 -14.69 36.31 -1.20
N PHE A 58 -13.86 36.99 -0.42
CA PHE A 58 -14.25 37.41 0.93
C PHE A 58 -15.05 38.73 0.94
N GLY A 59 -15.15 39.46 -0.20
CA GLY A 59 -15.92 40.69 -0.27
C GLY A 59 -15.56 41.76 0.77
N GLY A 60 -14.35 41.65 1.38
CA GLY A 60 -13.93 42.48 2.50
C GLY A 60 -14.32 41.98 3.89
N GLU A 61 -15.07 40.90 3.97
CA GLU A 61 -15.44 40.26 5.25
C GLU A 61 -14.31 39.37 5.76
N ARG A 62 -14.25 39.15 7.10
CA ARG A 62 -13.28 38.26 7.73
C ARG A 62 -13.64 36.78 7.57
N GLU A 63 -14.91 36.48 7.39
CA GLU A 63 -15.45 35.13 7.33
C GLU A 63 -16.49 35.06 6.21
N VAL A 64 -16.41 34.00 5.42
CA VAL A 64 -17.39 33.70 4.36
C VAL A 64 -17.87 32.28 4.52
N THR A 65 -19.17 32.08 4.63
CA THR A 65 -19.80 30.76 4.67
C THR A 65 -20.30 30.39 3.29
N GLN A 66 -19.82 29.27 2.77
CA GLN A 66 -20.27 28.73 1.48
C GLN A 66 -20.83 27.32 1.62
N GLU A 67 -21.84 27.00 0.84
CA GLU A 67 -22.38 25.66 0.81
C GLU A 67 -21.43 24.70 0.08
N LEU A 68 -21.15 23.54 0.70
CA LEU A 68 -20.32 22.50 0.09
C LEU A 68 -21.05 21.85 -1.09
N SER A 69 -20.30 21.57 -2.16
CA SER A 69 -20.81 20.77 -3.27
C SER A 69 -21.24 19.37 -2.81
N ARG A 70 -22.17 18.74 -3.54
CA ARG A 70 -22.65 17.36 -3.23
C ARG A 70 -21.50 16.36 -3.14
N VAL A 71 -20.53 16.45 -4.05
CA VAL A 71 -19.33 15.57 -4.06
C VAL A 71 -18.50 15.78 -2.79
N ARG A 72 -18.25 17.04 -2.40
CA ARG A 72 -17.47 17.34 -1.19
C ARG A 72 -18.19 16.91 0.09
N LYS A 73 -19.51 17.05 0.15
CA LYS A 73 -20.32 16.52 1.25
C LYS A 73 -20.22 14.98 1.34
N ALA A 74 -20.29 14.27 0.20
CA ALA A 74 -20.18 12.82 0.15
C ALA A 74 -18.77 12.34 0.58
N ILE A 75 -17.71 12.99 0.10
CA ILE A 75 -16.31 12.68 0.50
C ILE A 75 -16.13 12.88 2.01
N ALA A 76 -16.56 14.02 2.54
CA ALA A 76 -16.45 14.32 3.97
C ALA A 76 -17.18 13.29 4.83
N LYS A 77 -18.40 12.93 4.43
CA LYS A 77 -19.19 11.90 5.09
C LYS A 77 -18.49 10.54 5.08
N GLY A 78 -18.04 10.07 3.90
CA GLY A 78 -17.36 8.77 3.77
C GLY A 78 -16.06 8.71 4.57
N MET A 79 -15.27 9.79 4.61
CA MET A 79 -14.06 9.87 5.44
C MET A 79 -14.38 9.82 6.93
N TRP A 80 -15.42 10.55 7.37
CA TRP A 80 -15.88 10.53 8.74
C TRP A 80 -16.33 9.13 9.17
N GLU A 81 -17.20 8.50 8.37
CA GLU A 81 -17.71 7.15 8.62
C GLU A 81 -16.55 6.12 8.69
N SER A 82 -15.57 6.22 7.77
CA SER A 82 -14.39 5.36 7.80
C SER A 82 -13.58 5.51 9.09
N LEU A 83 -13.35 6.73 9.56
CA LEU A 83 -12.63 6.97 10.81
C LEU A 83 -13.37 6.45 12.05
N GLN A 84 -14.71 6.45 12.02
CA GLN A 84 -15.51 5.96 13.15
C GLN A 84 -15.65 4.43 13.16
N SER A 85 -15.61 3.80 11.99
CA SER A 85 -15.86 2.36 11.83
C SER A 85 -14.60 1.49 11.74
N THR A 86 -13.41 2.10 11.58
CA THR A 86 -12.15 1.36 11.39
C THR A 86 -11.09 1.71 12.42
N ALA A 87 -10.41 0.68 12.93
CA ALA A 87 -9.17 0.85 13.70
C ALA A 87 -7.99 0.99 12.72
N GLN A 88 -7.57 2.22 12.46
CA GLN A 88 -6.51 2.48 11.49
C GLN A 88 -5.13 2.26 12.11
N LEU A 89 -4.27 1.52 11.39
CA LEU A 89 -2.86 1.33 11.70
C LEU A 89 -2.02 1.70 10.47
N THR A 90 -0.95 2.46 10.69
CA THR A 90 0.00 2.80 9.64
C THR A 90 1.29 2.02 9.80
N ALA A 91 1.73 1.35 8.75
CA ALA A 91 3.03 0.73 8.66
C ALA A 91 3.82 1.34 7.49
N ALA A 92 5.13 1.52 7.66
CA ALA A 92 6.01 2.01 6.62
C ALA A 92 7.19 1.06 6.44
N VAL A 93 7.53 0.78 5.19
CA VAL A 93 8.66 -0.09 4.80
C VAL A 93 9.41 0.58 3.65
N GLU A 94 10.74 0.61 3.75
CA GLU A 94 11.59 1.05 2.65
C GLU A 94 11.89 -0.12 1.71
N VAL A 95 11.76 0.13 0.41
CA VAL A 95 11.97 -0.89 -0.63
C VAL A 95 12.90 -0.36 -1.71
N ASP A 96 13.95 -1.12 -2.03
CA ASP A 96 14.83 -0.81 -3.15
C ASP A 96 14.16 -1.15 -4.50
N MET A 97 13.88 -0.12 -5.29
CA MET A 97 13.25 -0.21 -6.60
C MET A 97 14.26 -0.11 -7.75
N THR A 98 15.57 -0.10 -7.48
CA THR A 98 16.63 0.15 -8.48
C THR A 98 16.54 -0.78 -9.68
N ALA A 99 16.35 -2.07 -9.47
CA ALA A 99 16.24 -3.06 -10.56
C ALA A 99 15.04 -2.79 -11.46
N ILE A 100 13.88 -2.47 -10.87
CA ILE A 100 12.65 -2.14 -11.60
C ILE A 100 12.81 -0.82 -12.37
N MET A 101 13.44 0.18 -11.77
CA MET A 101 13.68 1.47 -12.42
C MET A 101 14.63 1.35 -13.61
N ASN A 102 15.67 0.51 -13.50
CA ASN A 102 16.61 0.23 -14.60
C ASN A 102 15.90 -0.54 -15.73
N LEU A 103 15.12 -1.56 -15.44
CA LEU A 103 14.30 -2.27 -16.42
C LEU A 103 13.34 -1.31 -17.14
N ARG A 104 12.64 -0.48 -16.37
CA ARG A 104 11.75 0.54 -16.94
C ARG A 104 12.52 1.50 -17.85
N ALA A 105 13.67 2.01 -17.44
CA ALA A 105 14.47 2.93 -18.24
C ALA A 105 14.86 2.31 -19.61
N ALA A 106 15.23 1.03 -19.61
CA ALA A 106 15.61 0.31 -20.81
C ALA A 106 14.43 -0.01 -21.75
N THR A 107 13.20 -0.17 -21.21
CA THR A 107 12.09 -0.73 -22.00
C THR A 107 10.91 0.22 -22.21
N LYS A 108 10.85 1.37 -21.57
CA LYS A 108 9.69 2.28 -21.56
C LYS A 108 9.23 2.74 -22.95
N ASP A 109 10.16 3.00 -23.86
CA ASP A 109 9.86 3.53 -25.19
C ASP A 109 9.32 2.42 -26.10
N GLN A 110 9.93 1.24 -26.09
CA GLN A 110 9.43 0.06 -26.77
C GLN A 110 8.07 -0.35 -26.20
N PHE A 111 7.91 -0.34 -24.90
CA PHE A 111 6.64 -0.67 -24.25
C PHE A 111 5.52 0.30 -24.70
N LYS A 112 5.81 1.61 -24.74
CA LYS A 112 4.85 2.61 -25.22
C LYS A 112 4.47 2.38 -26.68
N ALA A 113 5.43 2.07 -27.53
CA ALA A 113 5.19 1.78 -28.95
C ALA A 113 4.31 0.53 -29.13
N THR A 114 4.56 -0.54 -28.34
CA THR A 114 3.85 -1.83 -28.48
C THR A 114 2.48 -1.79 -27.81
N HIS A 115 2.34 -1.13 -26.64
CA HIS A 115 1.15 -1.23 -25.81
C HIS A 115 0.30 0.05 -25.78
N GLY A 116 0.77 1.16 -26.33
CA GLY A 116 0.06 2.44 -26.35
C GLY A 116 -0.06 3.11 -24.96
N ALA A 117 0.52 2.51 -23.91
CA ALA A 117 0.48 3.02 -22.54
C ALA A 117 1.88 3.32 -22.02
N SER A 118 2.00 4.29 -21.12
CA SER A 118 3.27 4.63 -20.47
C SER A 118 3.59 3.63 -19.38
N LEU A 119 4.80 3.09 -19.36
CA LEU A 119 5.27 2.19 -18.31
C LEU A 119 5.75 3.03 -17.12
N SER A 120 4.91 3.19 -16.10
CA SER A 120 5.26 3.80 -14.81
C SER A 120 5.68 2.72 -13.79
N PRO A 121 6.24 3.07 -12.62
CA PRO A 121 6.50 2.10 -11.55
C PRO A 121 5.24 1.44 -10.98
N LEU A 122 4.10 2.13 -11.04
CA LEU A 122 2.85 1.70 -10.42
C LEU A 122 2.34 0.32 -10.88
N PRO A 123 2.35 -0.05 -12.16
CA PRO A 123 2.00 -1.41 -12.60
C PRO A 123 2.85 -2.53 -11.99
N PHE A 124 4.13 -2.27 -11.72
CA PHE A 124 5.00 -3.25 -11.06
C PHE A 124 4.62 -3.41 -9.59
N ILE A 125 4.37 -2.31 -8.89
CA ILE A 125 3.92 -2.31 -7.51
C ILE A 125 2.55 -3.01 -7.41
N SER A 126 1.61 -2.66 -8.28
CA SER A 126 0.29 -3.29 -8.35
C SER A 126 0.40 -4.80 -8.57
N ARG A 127 1.29 -5.24 -9.47
CA ARG A 127 1.50 -6.67 -9.71
C ARG A 127 2.09 -7.38 -8.49
N ALA A 128 3.07 -6.78 -7.82
CA ALA A 128 3.64 -7.33 -6.58
C ALA A 128 2.56 -7.49 -5.49
N VAL A 129 1.70 -6.49 -5.32
CA VAL A 129 0.58 -6.53 -4.38
C VAL A 129 -0.39 -7.66 -4.73
N THR A 130 -0.87 -7.73 -5.98
CA THR A 130 -1.83 -8.76 -6.40
C THR A 130 -1.28 -10.18 -6.32
N MET A 131 0.04 -10.37 -6.49
CA MET A 131 0.70 -11.67 -6.31
C MET A 131 0.89 -12.05 -4.83
N THR A 132 0.95 -11.07 -3.94
CA THR A 132 1.22 -11.30 -2.52
C THR A 132 -0.05 -11.53 -1.71
N ILE A 133 -1.14 -10.82 -2.01
CA ILE A 133 -2.42 -10.92 -1.29
C ILE A 133 -2.92 -12.36 -1.12
N PRO A 134 -2.88 -13.27 -2.11
CA PRO A 134 -3.34 -14.64 -1.92
C PRO A 134 -2.58 -15.44 -0.85
N ARG A 135 -1.35 -15.03 -0.53
CA ARG A 135 -0.55 -15.63 0.56
C ARG A 135 -0.90 -15.04 1.93
N HIS A 136 -1.58 -13.90 1.94
CA HIS A 136 -1.97 -13.16 3.14
C HIS A 136 -3.45 -12.77 3.08
N PRO A 137 -4.38 -13.75 3.09
CA PRO A 137 -5.80 -13.49 2.82
C PRO A 137 -6.45 -12.52 3.81
N ALA A 138 -5.91 -12.41 5.02
CA ALA A 138 -6.41 -11.46 6.01
C ALA A 138 -6.29 -9.99 5.55
N VAL A 139 -5.34 -9.67 4.66
CA VAL A 139 -5.18 -8.31 4.11
C VAL A 139 -6.33 -7.94 3.16
N ASN A 140 -6.96 -8.94 2.54
CA ASN A 140 -8.07 -8.75 1.60
C ASN A 140 -9.37 -9.29 2.21
N SER A 141 -9.77 -8.72 3.33
CA SER A 141 -10.95 -9.13 4.08
C SER A 141 -11.73 -7.94 4.63
N SER A 142 -13.02 -8.13 4.82
CA SER A 142 -13.91 -7.21 5.50
C SER A 142 -14.34 -7.79 6.83
N MET A 143 -14.40 -6.98 7.88
CA MET A 143 -14.85 -7.39 9.21
C MET A 143 -16.18 -6.74 9.56
N ASP A 144 -17.10 -7.56 10.04
CA ASP A 144 -18.30 -7.14 10.74
C ASP A 144 -18.08 -7.33 12.24
N LEU A 145 -17.84 -6.22 12.94
CA LEU A 145 -17.55 -6.24 14.37
C LEU A 145 -18.80 -6.55 15.21
N GLU A 146 -19.98 -6.15 14.74
CA GLU A 146 -21.24 -6.40 15.45
C GLU A 146 -21.66 -7.87 15.29
N GLY A 147 -21.55 -8.42 14.08
CA GLY A 147 -21.81 -9.81 13.77
C GLY A 147 -20.68 -10.78 14.16
N GLY A 148 -19.51 -10.26 14.55
CA GLY A 148 -18.35 -11.06 14.92
C GLY A 148 -17.80 -11.92 13.77
N THR A 149 -17.94 -11.47 12.52
CA THR A 149 -17.56 -12.24 11.33
C THR A 149 -16.52 -11.53 10.47
N ALA A 150 -15.73 -12.31 9.74
CA ALA A 150 -14.80 -11.82 8.73
C ALA A 150 -15.07 -12.48 7.38
N THR A 151 -15.16 -11.67 6.33
CA THR A 151 -15.34 -12.13 4.95
C THR A 151 -14.02 -11.97 4.19
N TYR A 152 -13.46 -13.07 3.71
CA TYR A 152 -12.23 -13.09 2.92
C TYR A 152 -12.55 -13.10 1.43
N HIS A 153 -11.96 -12.15 0.68
CA HIS A 153 -12.19 -12.03 -0.76
C HIS A 153 -11.11 -12.79 -1.54
N ARG A 154 -11.52 -13.62 -2.50
CA ARG A 154 -10.60 -14.34 -3.40
C ARG A 154 -10.27 -13.56 -4.67
N TYR A 155 -11.04 -12.54 -4.97
CA TYR A 155 -10.81 -11.59 -6.05
C TYR A 155 -10.17 -10.31 -5.50
N ILE A 156 -9.43 -9.61 -6.34
CA ILE A 156 -8.73 -8.38 -5.94
C ILE A 156 -9.24 -7.22 -6.81
N ASN A 157 -10.02 -6.34 -6.22
CA ASN A 157 -10.46 -5.10 -6.84
C ASN A 157 -9.60 -3.95 -6.30
N LEU A 158 -8.57 -3.59 -7.06
CA LEU A 158 -7.56 -2.65 -6.62
C LEU A 158 -8.02 -1.21 -6.81
N GLY A 159 -8.27 -0.48 -5.72
CA GLY A 159 -8.60 0.94 -5.75
C GLY A 159 -7.41 1.79 -6.18
N MET A 160 -7.63 2.67 -7.15
CA MET A 160 -6.61 3.56 -7.72
C MET A 160 -6.98 5.02 -7.46
N ALA A 161 -6.24 5.70 -6.60
CA ALA A 161 -6.47 7.12 -6.33
C ALA A 161 -6.14 7.97 -7.56
N VAL A 162 -7.13 8.70 -8.06
CA VAL A 162 -7.01 9.60 -9.20
C VAL A 162 -7.43 10.99 -8.78
N ASP A 163 -6.52 11.94 -8.89
CA ASP A 163 -6.79 13.36 -8.67
C ASP A 163 -7.53 13.94 -9.87
N THR A 164 -8.61 14.69 -9.59
CA THR A 164 -9.46 15.34 -10.59
C THR A 164 -9.84 16.75 -10.14
N ASP A 165 -10.30 17.58 -11.06
CA ASP A 165 -10.79 18.94 -10.76
C ASP A 165 -11.92 19.00 -9.72
N ARG A 166 -12.60 17.86 -9.50
CA ARG A 166 -13.69 17.74 -8.50
C ARG A 166 -13.24 17.18 -7.16
N GLY A 167 -11.97 16.81 -7.04
CA GLY A 167 -11.39 16.15 -5.88
C GLY A 167 -10.89 14.75 -6.21
N LEU A 168 -10.42 14.05 -5.18
CA LEU A 168 -9.88 12.70 -5.28
C LEU A 168 -11.02 11.69 -5.49
N LEU A 169 -10.91 10.90 -6.55
CA LEU A 169 -11.76 9.74 -6.80
C LEU A 169 -10.92 8.47 -6.75
N VAL A 170 -11.51 7.38 -6.29
CA VAL A 170 -10.84 6.08 -6.17
C VAL A 170 -11.60 5.03 -6.98
N PRO A 171 -11.46 5.05 -8.31
CA PRO A 171 -12.01 3.99 -9.13
C PRO A 171 -11.27 2.67 -8.92
N ASN A 172 -11.97 1.55 -9.19
CA ASN A 172 -11.50 0.21 -8.94
C ASN A 172 -11.11 -0.52 -10.21
N LEU A 173 -9.93 -1.10 -10.19
CA LEU A 173 -9.45 -2.04 -11.19
C LEU A 173 -9.92 -3.44 -10.77
N LYS A 174 -10.94 -3.95 -11.42
CA LYS A 174 -11.55 -5.25 -11.07
C LYS A 174 -10.67 -6.42 -11.51
N ASN A 175 -10.64 -7.49 -10.72
CA ASN A 175 -9.90 -8.74 -10.97
C ASN A 175 -8.41 -8.46 -11.32
N ALA A 176 -7.77 -7.60 -10.54
CA ALA A 176 -6.40 -7.17 -10.81
C ALA A 176 -5.37 -8.32 -10.72
N GLU A 177 -5.71 -9.42 -10.04
CA GLU A 177 -4.91 -10.65 -9.95
C GLU A 177 -4.66 -11.31 -11.31
N ASP A 178 -5.60 -11.22 -12.24
CA ASP A 178 -5.51 -11.82 -13.56
C ASP A 178 -4.66 -11.02 -14.54
N LEU A 179 -4.29 -9.79 -14.17
CA LEU A 179 -3.61 -8.86 -15.06
C LEU A 179 -2.09 -9.01 -15.02
N THR A 180 -1.49 -9.03 -16.20
CA THR A 180 -0.04 -8.86 -16.34
C THR A 180 0.38 -7.40 -16.09
N VAL A 181 1.68 -7.14 -15.93
CA VAL A 181 2.20 -5.76 -15.82
C VAL A 181 1.75 -4.89 -17.00
N ALA A 182 1.70 -5.44 -18.22
CA ALA A 182 1.23 -4.73 -19.41
C ALA A 182 -0.29 -4.47 -19.35
N GLY A 183 -1.07 -5.43 -18.89
CA GLY A 183 -2.51 -5.29 -18.66
C GLY A 183 -2.80 -4.20 -17.62
N LEU A 184 -2.10 -4.25 -16.48
CA LEU A 184 -2.18 -3.24 -15.44
C LEU A 184 -1.82 -1.84 -15.96
N ALA A 185 -0.73 -1.70 -16.71
CA ALA A 185 -0.33 -0.40 -17.27
C ALA A 185 -1.41 0.20 -18.18
N LYS A 186 -2.02 -0.63 -19.03
CA LYS A 186 -3.11 -0.18 -19.94
C LYS A 186 -4.36 0.21 -19.17
N GLN A 187 -4.81 -0.65 -18.26
CA GLN A 187 -6.05 -0.42 -17.52
C GLN A 187 -5.93 0.74 -16.54
N ILE A 188 -4.79 0.88 -15.86
CA ILE A 188 -4.53 2.04 -14.98
C ILE A 188 -4.56 3.34 -15.79
N ALA A 189 -3.94 3.38 -16.96
CA ALA A 189 -3.93 4.57 -17.82
C ALA A 189 -5.34 4.92 -18.33
N ASP A 190 -6.11 3.91 -18.76
CA ASP A 190 -7.48 4.09 -19.23
C ASP A 190 -8.40 4.58 -18.10
N LEU A 191 -8.35 3.88 -16.95
CA LEU A 191 -9.16 4.21 -15.78
C LEU A 191 -8.89 5.65 -15.31
N ALA A 192 -7.61 6.04 -15.22
CA ALA A 192 -7.23 7.39 -14.82
C ALA A 192 -7.72 8.44 -15.82
N LYS A 193 -7.65 8.15 -17.13
CA LYS A 193 -8.13 9.06 -18.19
C LYS A 193 -9.65 9.21 -18.11
N ARG A 194 -10.40 8.11 -18.08
CA ARG A 194 -11.87 8.13 -17.99
C ARG A 194 -12.38 8.83 -16.71
N THR A 195 -11.65 8.67 -15.62
CA THR A 195 -11.98 9.35 -14.36
C THR A 195 -11.85 10.87 -14.49
N ARG A 196 -10.75 11.36 -15.07
CA ARG A 196 -10.56 12.81 -15.34
C ARG A 196 -11.56 13.35 -16.36
N ASP A 197 -11.84 12.56 -17.39
CA ASP A 197 -12.80 12.91 -18.45
C ASP A 197 -14.27 12.79 -18.00
N LYS A 198 -14.52 12.43 -16.73
CA LYS A 198 -15.87 12.25 -16.15
C LYS A 198 -16.68 11.13 -16.82
N LYS A 199 -16.00 10.12 -17.35
CA LYS A 199 -16.59 8.96 -18.05
C LYS A 199 -16.50 7.67 -17.25
N ILE A 200 -16.20 7.77 -15.95
CA ILE A 200 -16.17 6.61 -15.05
C ILE A 200 -17.60 6.11 -14.79
N GLN A 201 -17.75 4.79 -14.75
CA GLN A 201 -19.03 4.16 -14.48
C GLN A 201 -19.26 4.05 -12.96
N PRO A 202 -20.52 4.09 -12.48
CA PRO A 202 -20.81 3.98 -11.05
C PRO A 202 -20.29 2.69 -10.40
N ASP A 203 -20.32 1.58 -11.12
CA ASP A 203 -19.83 0.28 -10.66
C ASP A 203 -18.30 0.19 -10.57
N GLU A 204 -17.59 1.13 -11.19
CA GLU A 204 -16.13 1.25 -11.09
C GLU A 204 -15.68 2.06 -9.87
N ILE A 205 -16.59 2.74 -9.17
CA ILE A 205 -16.27 3.53 -7.97
C ILE A 205 -16.54 2.74 -6.69
N THR A 206 -17.30 1.65 -6.78
CA THR A 206 -17.70 0.82 -5.65
C THR A 206 -17.10 -0.57 -5.73
N GLY A 207 -16.95 -1.24 -4.57
CA GLY A 207 -16.54 -2.64 -4.51
C GLY A 207 -15.02 -2.86 -4.61
N ALA A 208 -14.19 -1.93 -4.14
CA ALA A 208 -12.78 -2.20 -3.81
C ALA A 208 -12.72 -3.24 -2.69
N THR A 209 -11.71 -4.11 -2.73
CA THR A 209 -11.45 -5.12 -1.70
C THR A 209 -10.18 -4.84 -0.96
#